data_bf89b32b3d58e0ea9b33c11e2d36526d
#
_entry.id   bf89b32b3d58e0ea9b33c11e2d36526d
#
_cell.length_a   1.000
_cell.length_b   1.000
_cell.length_c   1.000
_cell.angle_alpha   90.00
_cell.angle_beta   90.00
_cell.angle_gamma   90.00
#
_symmetry.space_group_name_H-M   'P 1'
#
loop_
_entity.id
_entity.type
_entity.pdbx_description
1 polymer ?
#
loop_
_entity_poly.entity_id
_entity_poly.type
_entity_poly.pdbx_seq_one_letter_code
_entity_poly.pdbx_strand_id
1 'polypeptide(L)'
;MKIGNEYISLEITCKRSTNFDPISQDTVEKCIKIAMEAHEGQRDRDGNAVILHPLLVGSMGVTDAEKCVGFLHDVVEDTDWTFDDLRNEGVPEEVIEALQLCTHKDDQNYYEYVQHIIDSGNITAMHVKLNDLRHNIARGKAFGYPDLVAKHEKALQMIEDFLQKNKESRCCPTI
;
A
#
# COMPACT_ATOMS: atom_id res chain seq x y z
N MET A 1 42.61 28.23 7.35
CA MET A 1 41.39 28.08 8.17
C MET A 1 40.51 27.02 7.48
N LYS A 2 40.60 25.75 7.94
CA LYS A 2 39.81 24.64 7.37
C LYS A 2 38.58 24.45 8.23
N ILE A 3 37.41 24.54 7.61
CA ILE A 3 36.12 24.26 8.27
C ILE A 3 35.75 22.82 7.87
N GLY A 4 35.81 21.92 8.86
CA GLY A 4 35.44 20.53 8.65
C GLY A 4 33.92 20.37 8.58
N ASN A 5 33.46 19.65 7.55
CA ASN A 5 32.09 19.13 7.44
C ASN A 5 32.04 17.81 8.21
N GLU A 6 31.53 17.82 9.43
CA GLU A 6 31.10 16.60 10.12
C GLU A 6 29.64 16.31 9.75
N TYR A 7 29.44 15.31 8.88
CA TYR A 7 28.14 14.70 8.70
C TYR A 7 27.88 13.75 9.87
N ILE A 8 26.97 14.11 10.75
CA ILE A 8 26.47 13.22 11.80
C ILE A 8 25.48 12.27 11.13
N SER A 9 25.93 11.04 10.83
CA SER A 9 25.01 9.97 10.44
C SER A 9 24.33 9.45 11.71
N LEU A 10 23.06 9.81 11.87
CA LEU A 10 22.18 9.20 12.86
C LEU A 10 21.79 7.80 12.38
N GLU A 11 22.55 6.79 12.80
CA GLU A 11 22.11 5.40 12.72
C GLU A 11 21.00 5.16 13.75
N ILE A 12 19.76 5.23 13.28
CA ILE A 12 18.61 4.78 14.07
C ILE A 12 18.54 3.25 13.93
N THR A 13 19.27 2.55 14.82
CA THR A 13 19.13 1.10 14.97
C THR A 13 17.82 0.76 15.67
N CYS A 14 16.73 0.69 14.92
CA CYS A 14 15.50 0.07 15.37
C CYS A 14 15.65 -1.45 15.17
N LYS A 15 16.05 -2.16 16.23
CA LYS A 15 16.05 -3.63 16.24
C LYS A 15 14.60 -4.12 16.25
N ARG A 16 14.00 -4.33 15.07
CA ARG A 16 12.90 -5.25 14.89
C ARG A 16 13.48 -6.62 14.62
N SER A 17 13.33 -7.52 15.59
CA SER A 17 13.53 -8.95 15.42
C SER A 17 12.34 -9.50 14.62
N THR A 18 12.41 -9.44 13.31
CA THR A 18 11.64 -10.31 12.41
C THR A 18 12.66 -10.87 11.43
N ASN A 19 12.83 -12.20 11.46
CA ASN A 19 13.68 -12.94 10.52
C ASN A 19 13.00 -13.01 9.14
N PHE A 20 12.74 -11.85 8.52
CA PHE A 20 12.37 -11.79 7.10
C PHE A 20 13.62 -11.40 6.32
N ASP A 21 13.98 -12.23 5.33
CA ASP A 21 14.97 -11.83 4.35
C ASP A 21 14.46 -10.59 3.61
N PRO A 22 15.32 -9.60 3.33
CA PRO A 22 14.89 -8.40 2.63
C PRO A 22 14.30 -8.76 1.25
N ILE A 23 13.16 -8.17 0.91
CA ILE A 23 12.54 -8.38 -0.41
C ILE A 23 13.53 -7.93 -1.50
N SER A 24 13.81 -8.83 -2.43
CA SER A 24 14.75 -8.57 -3.51
C SER A 24 14.09 -7.77 -4.66
N GLN A 25 14.91 -7.10 -5.46
CA GLN A 25 14.42 -6.44 -6.68
C GLN A 25 13.81 -7.43 -7.67
N ASP A 26 14.29 -8.68 -7.73
CA ASP A 26 13.68 -9.73 -8.55
C ASP A 26 12.25 -10.04 -8.09
N THR A 27 11.97 -9.96 -6.78
CA THR A 27 10.62 -10.11 -6.24
C THR A 27 9.72 -8.94 -6.64
N VAL A 28 10.24 -7.71 -6.60
CA VAL A 28 9.50 -6.52 -7.06
C VAL A 28 9.15 -6.64 -8.55
N GLU A 29 10.11 -7.03 -9.40
CA GLU A 29 9.87 -7.27 -10.83
C GLU A 29 8.84 -8.37 -11.07
N LYS A 30 8.87 -9.45 -10.28
CA LYS A 30 7.88 -10.51 -10.33
C LYS A 30 6.49 -9.99 -10.03
N CYS A 31 6.31 -9.19 -8.97
CA CYS A 31 5.02 -8.59 -8.61
C CYS A 31 4.46 -7.71 -9.75
N ILE A 32 5.32 -6.96 -10.44
CA ILE A 32 4.93 -6.18 -11.63
C ILE A 32 4.43 -7.12 -12.74
N LYS A 33 5.15 -8.20 -13.04
CA LYS A 33 4.76 -9.15 -14.10
C LYS A 33 3.42 -9.82 -13.79
N ILE A 34 3.20 -10.25 -12.54
CA ILE A 34 1.93 -10.82 -12.08
C ILE A 34 0.79 -9.81 -12.27
N ALA A 35 0.97 -8.57 -11.82
CA ALA A 35 -0.05 -7.54 -11.98
C ALA A 35 -0.39 -7.28 -13.45
N MET A 36 0.63 -7.23 -14.34
CA MET A 36 0.42 -7.04 -15.77
C MET A 36 -0.34 -8.21 -16.41
N GLU A 37 -0.02 -9.45 -16.04
CA GLU A 37 -0.71 -10.65 -16.51
C GLU A 37 -2.15 -10.69 -16.01
N ALA A 38 -2.36 -10.48 -14.71
CA ALA A 38 -3.67 -10.54 -14.07
C ALA A 38 -4.66 -9.53 -14.66
N HIS A 39 -4.20 -8.32 -14.98
CA HIS A 39 -5.03 -7.24 -15.53
C HIS A 39 -4.96 -7.11 -17.06
N GLU A 40 -4.44 -8.13 -17.77
CA GLU A 40 -4.31 -8.08 -19.22
C GLU A 40 -5.68 -7.86 -19.90
N GLY A 41 -5.76 -6.86 -20.76
CA GLY A 41 -6.98 -6.52 -21.50
C GLY A 41 -8.07 -5.83 -20.70
N GLN A 42 -7.98 -5.73 -19.38
CA GLN A 42 -8.99 -5.05 -18.56
C GLN A 42 -9.02 -3.54 -18.82
N ARG A 43 -10.25 -2.98 -18.81
CA ARG A 43 -10.50 -1.54 -18.95
C ARG A 43 -11.33 -1.03 -17.78
N ASP A 44 -10.97 0.15 -17.27
CA ASP A 44 -11.76 0.84 -16.27
C ASP A 44 -13.02 1.49 -16.88
N ARG A 45 -13.86 2.09 -16.03
CA ARG A 45 -15.11 2.77 -16.47
C ARG A 45 -14.88 3.92 -17.47
N ASP A 46 -13.66 4.46 -17.50
CA ASP A 46 -13.25 5.59 -18.36
C ASP A 46 -12.52 5.10 -19.62
N GLY A 47 -12.40 3.76 -19.81
CA GLY A 47 -11.78 3.12 -20.97
C GLY A 47 -10.25 3.01 -20.89
N ASN A 48 -9.62 3.41 -19.79
CA ASN A 48 -8.18 3.28 -19.60
C ASN A 48 -7.80 1.83 -19.22
N ALA A 49 -6.56 1.44 -19.49
CA ALA A 49 -6.05 0.16 -19.03
C ALA A 49 -6.00 0.12 -17.49
N VAL A 50 -6.64 -0.88 -16.87
CA VAL A 50 -6.71 -1.03 -15.40
C VAL A 50 -5.31 -1.07 -14.79
N ILE A 51 -4.37 -1.76 -15.45
CA ILE A 51 -2.99 -1.92 -14.96
C ILE A 51 -2.28 -0.60 -14.63
N LEU A 52 -2.68 0.52 -15.22
CA LEU A 52 -2.07 1.83 -14.92
C LEU A 52 -2.27 2.25 -13.45
N HIS A 53 -3.37 1.83 -12.81
CA HIS A 53 -3.62 2.12 -11.41
C HIS A 53 -2.66 1.38 -10.47
N PRO A 54 -2.58 0.04 -10.46
CA PRO A 54 -1.67 -0.66 -9.57
C PRO A 54 -0.20 -0.36 -9.85
N LEU A 55 0.19 -0.10 -11.11
CA LEU A 55 1.57 0.34 -11.41
C LEU A 55 1.89 1.68 -10.74
N LEU A 56 0.96 2.63 -10.74
CA LEU A 56 1.18 3.91 -10.08
C LEU A 56 1.21 3.74 -8.55
N VAL A 57 0.24 3.03 -7.97
CA VAL A 57 0.19 2.79 -6.52
C VAL A 57 1.45 2.10 -6.02
N GLY A 58 1.93 1.06 -6.71
CA GLY A 58 3.17 0.38 -6.36
C GLY A 58 4.41 1.27 -6.51
N SER A 59 4.47 2.12 -7.54
CA SER A 59 5.58 3.06 -7.73
C SER A 59 5.66 4.15 -6.64
N MET A 60 4.56 4.42 -5.94
CA MET A 60 4.52 5.34 -4.80
C MET A 60 5.02 4.70 -3.50
N GLY A 61 5.20 3.39 -3.44
CA GLY A 61 5.72 2.67 -2.28
C GLY A 61 7.18 3.06 -1.98
N VAL A 62 7.49 3.27 -0.69
CA VAL A 62 8.83 3.64 -0.22
C VAL A 62 9.69 2.39 0.00
N THR A 63 9.13 1.36 0.65
CA THR A 63 9.78 0.07 0.85
C THR A 63 9.45 -0.91 -0.28
N ASP A 64 10.29 -1.93 -0.46
CA ASP A 64 10.02 -2.96 -1.47
C ASP A 64 8.76 -3.77 -1.15
N ALA A 65 8.43 -3.96 0.14
CA ALA A 65 7.15 -4.51 0.57
C ALA A 65 5.96 -3.64 0.13
N GLU A 66 6.01 -2.33 0.36
CA GLU A 66 4.95 -1.41 -0.10
C GLU A 66 4.80 -1.41 -1.62
N LYS A 67 5.91 -1.50 -2.37
CA LYS A 67 5.86 -1.61 -3.83
C LYS A 67 5.15 -2.89 -4.27
N CYS A 68 5.57 -4.04 -3.73
CA CYS A 68 4.95 -5.33 -4.06
C CYS A 68 3.45 -5.34 -3.74
N VAL A 69 3.06 -4.90 -2.53
CA VAL A 69 1.65 -4.80 -2.14
C VAL A 69 0.90 -3.84 -3.07
N GLY A 70 1.49 -2.68 -3.39
CA GLY A 70 0.88 -1.69 -4.27
C GLY A 70 0.68 -2.18 -5.70
N PHE A 71 1.60 -3.00 -6.25
CA PHE A 71 1.43 -3.62 -7.57
C PHE A 71 0.35 -4.71 -7.58
N LEU A 72 0.15 -5.40 -6.45
CA LEU A 72 -0.72 -6.58 -6.38
C LEU A 72 -2.08 -6.32 -5.70
N HIS A 73 -2.35 -5.11 -5.16
CA HIS A 73 -3.48 -4.87 -4.26
C HIS A 73 -4.85 -5.15 -4.87
N ASP A 74 -5.01 -4.96 -6.19
CA ASP A 74 -6.25 -5.23 -6.92
C ASP A 74 -6.29 -6.62 -7.57
N VAL A 75 -5.16 -7.38 -7.57
CA VAL A 75 -5.06 -8.65 -8.29
C VAL A 75 -6.07 -9.67 -7.78
N VAL A 76 -6.15 -9.89 -6.46
CA VAL A 76 -7.09 -10.88 -5.89
C VAL A 76 -8.52 -10.34 -5.82
N GLU A 77 -8.72 -9.01 -5.77
CA GLU A 77 -10.04 -8.39 -5.73
C GLU A 77 -10.72 -8.40 -7.12
N ASP A 78 -9.96 -8.12 -8.17
CA ASP A 78 -10.51 -7.82 -9.51
C ASP A 78 -10.23 -8.91 -10.56
N THR A 79 -9.60 -10.04 -10.19
CA THR A 79 -9.24 -11.12 -11.12
C THR A 79 -9.47 -12.50 -10.50
N ASP A 80 -9.23 -13.57 -11.28
CA ASP A 80 -9.36 -14.95 -10.82
C ASP A 80 -8.15 -15.44 -9.98
N TRP A 81 -7.13 -14.59 -9.78
CA TRP A 81 -5.97 -14.92 -8.95
C TRP A 81 -6.35 -15.04 -7.47
N THR A 82 -5.77 -16.05 -6.81
CA THR A 82 -5.95 -16.26 -5.37
C THR A 82 -4.67 -15.94 -4.60
N PHE A 83 -4.78 -15.81 -3.27
CA PHE A 83 -3.59 -15.68 -2.41
C PHE A 83 -2.67 -16.91 -2.50
N ASP A 84 -3.23 -18.10 -2.76
CA ASP A 84 -2.44 -19.31 -2.93
C ASP A 84 -1.67 -19.31 -4.26
N ASP A 85 -2.23 -18.75 -5.32
CA ASP A 85 -1.49 -18.56 -6.58
C ASP A 85 -0.31 -17.62 -6.38
N LEU A 86 -0.51 -16.51 -5.66
CA LEU A 86 0.57 -15.58 -5.33
C LEU A 86 1.67 -16.24 -4.48
N ARG A 87 1.31 -17.11 -3.51
CA ARG A 87 2.28 -17.91 -2.75
C ARG A 87 3.06 -18.86 -3.61
N ASN A 88 2.37 -19.56 -4.53
CA ASN A 88 2.99 -20.50 -5.48
C ASN A 88 3.99 -19.81 -6.42
N GLU A 89 3.72 -18.54 -6.77
CA GLU A 89 4.64 -17.68 -7.50
C GLU A 89 5.81 -17.17 -6.64
N GLY A 90 5.80 -17.46 -5.34
CA GLY A 90 6.87 -17.07 -4.40
C GLY A 90 6.78 -15.62 -3.93
N VAL A 91 5.58 -15.04 -3.91
CA VAL A 91 5.34 -13.75 -3.23
C VAL A 91 5.53 -13.95 -1.73
N PRO A 92 6.35 -13.12 -1.03
CA PRO A 92 6.64 -13.26 0.39
C PRO A 92 5.39 -13.16 1.28
N GLU A 93 5.35 -13.94 2.37
CA GLU A 93 4.18 -13.97 3.26
C GLU A 93 3.86 -12.60 3.88
N GLU A 94 4.85 -11.77 4.18
CA GLU A 94 4.62 -10.41 4.67
C GLU A 94 3.85 -9.52 3.65
N VAL A 95 4.05 -9.77 2.34
CA VAL A 95 3.29 -9.11 1.26
C VAL A 95 1.88 -9.67 1.21
N ILE A 96 1.72 -10.99 1.31
CA ILE A 96 0.40 -11.66 1.32
C ILE A 96 -0.44 -11.18 2.50
N GLU A 97 0.12 -11.11 3.71
CA GLU A 97 -0.57 -10.60 4.91
C GLU A 97 -1.09 -9.16 4.70
N ALA A 98 -0.28 -8.30 4.12
CA ALA A 98 -0.70 -6.93 3.83
C ALA A 98 -1.75 -6.88 2.72
N LEU A 99 -1.64 -7.72 1.68
CA LEU A 99 -2.65 -7.83 0.61
C LEU A 99 -4.00 -8.30 1.14
N GLN A 100 -4.03 -9.29 2.05
CA GLN A 100 -5.26 -9.76 2.68
C GLN A 100 -6.01 -8.65 3.42
N LEU A 101 -5.27 -7.70 4.01
CA LEU A 101 -5.86 -6.53 4.64
C LEU A 101 -6.34 -5.49 3.61
N CYS A 102 -5.70 -5.39 2.46
CA CYS A 102 -6.05 -4.44 1.40
C CYS A 102 -7.19 -4.93 0.49
N THR A 103 -7.54 -6.22 0.52
CA THR A 103 -8.62 -6.79 -0.30
C THR A 103 -9.98 -6.56 0.36
N HIS A 104 -10.84 -5.75 -0.25
CA HIS A 104 -12.19 -5.45 0.20
C HIS A 104 -13.17 -6.56 -0.22
N LYS A 105 -14.10 -6.93 0.66
CA LYS A 105 -15.17 -7.91 0.33
C LYS A 105 -16.45 -7.19 -0.04
N ASP A 106 -17.18 -7.71 -1.01
CA ASP A 106 -18.40 -7.10 -1.57
C ASP A 106 -19.49 -6.79 -0.52
N ASP A 107 -19.61 -7.60 0.53
CA ASP A 107 -20.60 -7.47 1.59
C ASP A 107 -20.14 -6.63 2.78
N GLN A 108 -18.89 -6.17 2.79
CA GLN A 108 -18.29 -5.42 3.89
C GLN A 108 -18.53 -3.92 3.75
N ASN A 109 -18.91 -3.25 4.85
CA ASN A 109 -18.97 -1.80 4.88
C ASN A 109 -17.58 -1.19 4.64
N TYR A 110 -17.49 -0.24 3.70
CA TYR A 110 -16.23 0.33 3.28
C TYR A 110 -15.42 0.99 4.40
N TYR A 111 -16.07 1.69 5.32
CA TYR A 111 -15.37 2.33 6.44
C TYR A 111 -14.98 1.34 7.54
N GLU A 112 -15.73 0.26 7.72
CA GLU A 112 -15.33 -0.85 8.60
C GLU A 112 -14.12 -1.59 8.04
N TYR A 113 -14.06 -1.77 6.71
CA TYR A 113 -12.88 -2.30 6.04
C TYR A 113 -11.65 -1.41 6.27
N VAL A 114 -11.75 -0.09 6.08
CA VAL A 114 -10.65 0.84 6.35
C VAL A 114 -10.26 0.81 7.83
N GLN A 115 -11.23 0.75 8.75
CA GLN A 115 -10.96 0.62 10.18
C GLN A 115 -10.23 -0.68 10.51
N HIS A 116 -10.57 -1.79 9.84
CA HIS A 116 -9.88 -3.07 10.00
C HIS A 116 -8.38 -2.98 9.61
N ILE A 117 -8.07 -2.28 8.53
CA ILE A 117 -6.66 -2.01 8.15
C ILE A 117 -5.95 -1.23 9.27
N ILE A 118 -6.61 -0.21 9.83
CA ILE A 118 -6.06 0.60 10.93
C ILE A 118 -5.82 -0.25 12.18
N ASP A 119 -6.81 -1.04 12.58
CA ASP A 119 -6.78 -1.85 13.79
C ASP A 119 -5.74 -2.99 13.72
N SER A 120 -5.41 -3.46 12.52
CA SER A 120 -4.35 -4.45 12.29
C SER A 120 -2.96 -3.96 12.70
N GLY A 121 -2.73 -2.65 12.73
CA GLY A 121 -1.42 -2.05 12.95
C GLY A 121 -0.40 -2.30 11.82
N ASN A 122 -0.81 -2.90 10.70
CA ASN A 122 0.07 -3.18 9.56
C ASN A 122 0.38 -1.88 8.79
N ILE A 123 1.59 -1.37 9.00
CA ILE A 123 2.03 -0.09 8.40
C ILE A 123 2.11 -0.17 6.87
N THR A 124 2.54 -1.30 6.32
CA THR A 124 2.62 -1.51 4.87
C THR A 124 1.23 -1.43 4.23
N ALA A 125 0.23 -2.12 4.78
CA ALA A 125 -1.14 -2.05 4.29
C ALA A 125 -1.72 -0.63 4.38
N MET A 126 -1.49 0.08 5.49
CA MET A 126 -1.92 1.48 5.65
C MET A 126 -1.28 2.41 4.62
N HIS A 127 0.03 2.31 4.39
CA HIS A 127 0.72 3.16 3.41
C HIS A 127 0.26 2.88 1.98
N VAL A 128 0.08 1.62 1.63
CA VAL A 128 -0.46 1.26 0.30
C VAL A 128 -1.88 1.77 0.14
N LYS A 129 -2.74 1.61 1.15
CA LYS A 129 -4.11 2.14 1.11
C LYS A 129 -4.16 3.67 1.00
N LEU A 130 -3.23 4.40 1.63
CA LEU A 130 -3.08 5.84 1.43
C LEU A 130 -2.73 6.20 -0.02
N ASN A 131 -1.81 5.46 -0.64
CA ASN A 131 -1.40 5.70 -2.03
C ASN A 131 -2.56 5.42 -3.00
N ASP A 132 -3.28 4.31 -2.80
CA ASP A 132 -4.50 3.96 -3.53
C ASP A 132 -5.56 5.07 -3.41
N LEU A 133 -5.89 5.50 -2.20
CA LEU A 133 -6.87 6.55 -1.95
C LEU A 133 -6.48 7.88 -2.61
N ARG A 134 -5.22 8.28 -2.53
CA ARG A 134 -4.71 9.51 -3.18
C ARG A 134 -4.88 9.45 -4.69
N HIS A 135 -4.55 8.31 -5.30
CA HIS A 135 -4.74 8.14 -6.74
C HIS A 135 -6.22 8.14 -7.12
N ASN A 136 -7.07 7.42 -6.39
CA ASN A 136 -8.51 7.39 -6.64
C ASN A 136 -9.19 8.76 -6.45
N ILE A 137 -8.76 9.57 -5.46
CA ILE A 137 -9.22 10.95 -5.29
C ILE A 137 -8.81 11.81 -6.49
N ALA A 138 -7.56 11.71 -6.94
CA ALA A 138 -7.07 12.47 -8.09
C ALA A 138 -7.86 12.12 -9.37
N ARG A 139 -8.11 10.82 -9.62
CA ARG A 139 -8.94 10.36 -10.73
C ARG A 139 -10.39 10.84 -10.60
N GLY A 140 -11.00 10.69 -9.43
CA GLY A 140 -12.37 11.12 -9.19
C GLY A 140 -12.57 12.62 -9.44
N LYS A 141 -11.58 13.45 -9.08
CA LYS A 141 -11.60 14.90 -9.38
C LYS A 141 -11.45 15.15 -10.88
N ALA A 142 -10.54 14.44 -11.56
CA ALA A 142 -10.31 14.60 -13.00
C ALA A 142 -11.51 14.21 -13.86
N PHE A 143 -12.23 13.17 -13.48
CA PHE A 143 -13.37 12.62 -14.24
C PHE A 143 -14.75 13.04 -13.71
N GLY A 144 -14.82 13.83 -12.62
CA GLY A 144 -16.08 14.40 -12.13
C GLY A 144 -16.94 13.43 -11.30
N TYR A 145 -16.34 12.64 -10.40
CA TYR A 145 -17.05 11.70 -9.50
C TYR A 145 -17.05 12.21 -8.04
N PRO A 146 -17.84 13.25 -7.70
CA PRO A 146 -17.75 13.93 -6.39
C PRO A 146 -18.06 13.00 -5.21
N ASP A 147 -19.03 12.09 -5.33
CA ASP A 147 -19.40 11.17 -4.25
C ASP A 147 -18.25 10.17 -3.95
N LEU A 148 -17.58 9.71 -5.01
CA LEU A 148 -16.43 8.83 -4.88
C LEU A 148 -15.25 9.56 -4.23
N VAL A 149 -15.02 10.81 -4.62
CA VAL A 149 -13.99 11.67 -4.01
C VAL A 149 -14.27 11.84 -2.51
N ALA A 150 -15.50 12.22 -2.13
CA ALA A 150 -15.88 12.41 -0.73
C ALA A 150 -15.71 11.13 0.10
N LYS A 151 -16.09 9.97 -0.46
CA LYS A 151 -15.88 8.65 0.17
C LYS A 151 -14.41 8.39 0.46
N HIS A 152 -13.55 8.62 -0.54
CA HIS A 152 -12.12 8.35 -0.42
C HIS A 152 -11.39 9.38 0.46
N GLU A 153 -11.77 10.66 0.42
CA GLU A 153 -11.19 11.70 1.30
C GLU A 153 -11.47 11.39 2.77
N LYS A 154 -12.68 10.90 3.11
CA LYS A 154 -12.99 10.48 4.47
C LYS A 154 -12.14 9.28 4.91
N ALA A 155 -11.97 8.27 4.06
CA ALA A 155 -11.12 7.12 4.35
C ALA A 155 -9.64 7.50 4.51
N LEU A 156 -9.15 8.39 3.66
CA LEU A 156 -7.80 8.96 3.76
C LEU A 156 -7.57 9.60 5.13
N GLN A 157 -8.50 10.47 5.55
CA GLN A 157 -8.43 11.16 6.85
C GLN A 157 -8.37 10.17 8.02
N MET A 158 -9.16 9.09 7.99
CA MET A 158 -9.14 8.06 9.06
C MET A 158 -7.73 7.47 9.27
N ILE A 159 -7.04 7.13 8.18
CA ILE A 159 -5.70 6.55 8.26
C ILE A 159 -4.66 7.61 8.67
N GLU A 160 -4.73 8.82 8.11
CA GLU A 160 -3.80 9.90 8.44
C GLU A 160 -3.90 10.31 9.90
N ASP A 161 -5.10 10.42 10.47
CA ASP A 161 -5.33 10.72 11.88
C ASP A 161 -4.70 9.67 12.81
N PHE A 162 -4.84 8.39 12.46
CA PHE A 162 -4.22 7.31 13.22
C PHE A 162 -2.69 7.38 13.19
N LEU A 163 -2.12 7.55 12.01
CA LEU A 163 -0.67 7.64 11.86
C LEU A 163 -0.08 8.86 12.56
N GLN A 164 -0.79 10.00 12.54
CA GLN A 164 -0.37 11.22 13.25
C GLN A 164 -0.36 11.03 14.77
N LYS A 165 -1.44 10.49 15.34
CA LYS A 165 -1.54 10.19 16.79
C LYS A 165 -0.41 9.27 17.27
N ASN A 166 -0.07 8.27 16.47
CA ASN A 166 1.00 7.34 16.81
C ASN A 166 2.40 7.95 16.70
N LYS A 167 2.62 8.94 15.84
CA LYS A 167 3.88 9.71 15.81
C LYS A 167 4.04 10.56 17.06
N GLU A 168 3.00 11.25 17.48
CA GLU A 168 3.01 12.10 18.68
C GLU A 168 3.23 11.29 19.96
N SER A 169 2.61 10.12 20.08
CA SER A 169 2.80 9.20 21.22
C SER A 169 4.22 8.66 21.34
N ARG A 170 4.97 8.58 20.24
CA ARG A 170 6.37 8.12 20.24
C ARG A 170 7.37 9.23 20.50
N CYS A 171 6.97 10.51 20.33
CA CYS A 171 7.84 11.66 20.56
C CYS A 171 7.77 12.22 21.98
N CYS A 172 6.90 11.73 22.86
CA CYS A 172 6.83 12.12 24.26
C CYS A 172 7.33 10.98 25.15
N PRO A 173 8.64 10.88 25.50
CA PRO A 173 9.08 10.02 26.58
C PRO A 173 8.50 10.63 27.87
N THR A 174 7.59 9.90 28.51
CA THR A 174 7.14 10.22 29.89
C THR A 174 8.38 10.24 30.77
N ILE A 175 8.66 11.41 31.34
CA ILE A 175 9.67 11.64 32.39
C ILE A 175 9.23 10.94 33.66
#